data_ccd5296f657669f5e9f544832a77aec6
#
_entry.id   ccd5296f657669f5e9f544832a77aec6
#
_cell.length_a   1.000
_cell.length_b   1.000
_cell.length_c   1.000
_cell.angle_alpha   90.00
_cell.angle_beta   90.00
_cell.angle_gamma   90.00
#
_symmetry.space_group_name_H-M   'P 1'
#
loop_
_entity.id
_entity.type
_entity.pdbx_description
1 polymer ?
#
loop_
_entity_poly.entity_id
_entity_poly.type
_entity_poly.pdbx_seq_one_letter_code
_entity_poly.pdbx_strand_id
1 'polypeptide(L)'
;MYQFDRKEYEKRMEWYQDARFGMFIHWGLYSIPARGEWVRSVEEIPEEEYLPFMKEFDARDYNPKQWAKEAKAAGMKYVVLTAKHHDGFCLFDSKYTDYKVTNTPAGRDLIKEYVEALREEGLKVGIYFTLLDWHHPDYPHYGDRIHPMRNHKECGNENRDFSRYTEYLYNQVEEICTNYGQIDIIWFDFSYDDMRGEKWGATKLINMVRSLQPQVIIDNRLEASGEGRGSLYECDPTPYHGDFVSPEQIIPPEGICDKEGNPMVWEACFTMNNNWGYCANDHYYKPASMLIKKLGECVSKGGNMILNVGPDAKGKFPKESSAILAEIGCWMDKNHDSIYGCVPAENIPKPDYGRITRNGNKYYVHIYENTLGPLPLLGFDKDKIVKVRALDDGHEVPISNAWMHSDYPDIAFVDLGPDPVLPDPVDYVLEVEMAE
;
A
#
# COMPACT_ATOMS: atom_id res chain seq x y z
N MET A 1 10.75 -0.95 31.16
CA MET A 1 10.24 0.16 30.31
C MET A 1 10.68 -0.15 28.90
N TYR A 2 9.78 -0.13 27.94
CA TYR A 2 10.09 -0.35 26.54
C TYR A 2 11.09 0.71 26.04
N GLN A 3 12.06 0.31 25.21
CA GLN A 3 13.02 1.22 24.57
C GLN A 3 12.98 0.99 23.07
N PHE A 4 12.69 2.06 22.33
CA PHE A 4 12.72 2.06 20.88
C PHE A 4 14.16 2.04 20.37
N ASP A 5 14.52 1.03 19.58
CA ASP A 5 15.82 0.94 18.92
C ASP A 5 15.76 1.55 17.52
N ARG A 6 16.22 2.78 17.40
CA ARG A 6 16.22 3.55 16.15
C ARG A 6 17.06 2.88 15.05
N LYS A 7 18.19 2.25 15.40
CA LYS A 7 19.07 1.62 14.40
C LYS A 7 18.45 0.37 13.79
N GLU A 8 17.82 -0.47 14.62
CA GLU A 8 17.12 -1.65 14.12
C GLU A 8 15.88 -1.25 13.31
N TYR A 9 15.19 -0.18 13.70
CA TYR A 9 14.10 0.40 12.92
C TYR A 9 14.57 0.85 11.53
N GLU A 10 15.59 1.70 11.44
CA GLU A 10 16.12 2.24 10.19
C GLU A 10 16.60 1.12 9.27
N LYS A 11 17.30 0.14 9.81
CA LYS A 11 17.80 -1.02 9.05
C LYS A 11 16.68 -1.85 8.42
N ARG A 12 15.59 -2.11 9.14
CA ARG A 12 14.46 -2.88 8.56
C ARG A 12 13.64 -2.06 7.59
N MET A 13 13.62 -0.73 7.72
CA MET A 13 12.85 0.18 6.86
C MET A 13 13.56 0.58 5.56
N GLU A 14 14.88 0.38 5.46
CA GLU A 14 15.70 0.80 4.31
C GLU A 14 15.10 0.31 2.98
N TRP A 15 14.94 -1.00 2.83
CA TRP A 15 14.41 -1.58 1.59
C TRP A 15 13.02 -1.09 1.23
N TYR A 16 12.19 -0.80 2.24
CA TYR A 16 10.82 -0.37 2.05
C TYR A 16 10.73 1.07 1.58
N GLN A 17 11.59 1.93 2.11
CA GLN A 17 11.71 3.30 1.66
C GLN A 17 12.28 3.38 0.23
N ASP A 18 13.17 2.47 -0.14
CA ASP A 18 13.67 2.36 -1.51
C ASP A 18 12.63 1.82 -2.48
N ALA A 19 11.78 0.92 -2.04
CA ALA A 19 10.79 0.23 -2.87
C ALA A 19 9.71 1.17 -3.44
N ARG A 20 9.20 2.11 -2.66
CA ARG A 20 8.20 3.14 -2.99
C ARG A 20 6.86 2.66 -3.53
N PHE A 21 6.77 1.49 -4.19
CA PHE A 21 5.56 1.04 -4.88
C PHE A 21 5.26 -0.44 -4.63
N GLY A 22 4.03 -0.74 -4.20
CA GLY A 22 3.54 -2.08 -3.90
C GLY A 22 2.13 -2.36 -4.41
N MET A 23 1.73 -3.65 -4.38
CA MET A 23 0.37 -4.11 -4.70
C MET A 23 -0.35 -4.55 -3.43
N PHE A 24 -1.59 -4.14 -3.28
CA PHE A 24 -2.54 -4.72 -2.33
C PHE A 24 -3.48 -5.66 -3.08
N ILE A 25 -3.85 -6.79 -2.46
CA ILE A 25 -4.85 -7.71 -3.04
C ILE A 25 -5.90 -8.01 -1.97
N HIS A 26 -7.14 -7.60 -2.24
CA HIS A 26 -8.28 -7.93 -1.39
C HIS A 26 -9.10 -9.05 -2.05
N TRP A 27 -9.00 -10.25 -1.50
CA TRP A 27 -9.67 -11.42 -2.01
C TRP A 27 -10.16 -12.34 -0.89
N GLY A 28 -11.37 -12.89 -1.02
CA GLY A 28 -12.01 -13.74 -0.04
C GLY A 28 -13.43 -14.13 -0.45
N LEU A 29 -14.22 -14.67 0.48
CA LEU A 29 -15.62 -15.07 0.21
C LEU A 29 -16.48 -13.93 -0.31
N TYR A 30 -16.22 -12.69 0.09
CA TYR A 30 -16.94 -11.50 -0.37
C TYR A 30 -16.84 -11.28 -1.90
N SER A 31 -15.90 -11.91 -2.58
CA SER A 31 -15.80 -11.87 -4.04
C SER A 31 -16.94 -12.65 -4.73
N ILE A 32 -17.61 -13.57 -4.04
CA ILE A 32 -18.73 -14.36 -4.59
C ILE A 32 -19.98 -13.49 -4.76
N PRO A 33 -20.50 -12.79 -3.71
CA PRO A 33 -21.59 -11.85 -3.90
C PRO A 33 -21.20 -10.65 -4.77
N ALA A 34 -19.90 -10.39 -4.96
CA ALA A 34 -19.36 -9.41 -5.89
C ALA A 34 -19.92 -7.97 -5.70
N ARG A 35 -20.04 -7.53 -4.45
CA ARG A 35 -20.52 -6.19 -4.05
C ARG A 35 -19.57 -5.50 -3.06
N GLY A 36 -18.27 -5.81 -3.15
CA GLY A 36 -17.22 -5.28 -2.28
C GLY A 36 -17.02 -6.12 -1.01
N GLU A 37 -15.91 -5.86 -0.31
CA GLU A 37 -15.45 -6.63 0.85
C GLU A 37 -16.29 -6.42 2.12
N TRP A 38 -16.99 -5.30 2.20
CA TRP A 38 -17.88 -4.94 3.31
C TRP A 38 -19.34 -5.44 3.14
N VAL A 39 -19.64 -6.17 2.07
CA VAL A 39 -20.99 -6.59 1.72
C VAL A 39 -21.74 -7.24 2.90
N ARG A 40 -21.06 -8.11 3.68
CA ARG A 40 -21.67 -8.78 4.83
C ARG A 40 -22.13 -7.80 5.91
N SER A 41 -21.31 -6.78 6.20
CA SER A 41 -21.63 -5.75 7.20
C SER A 41 -22.65 -4.74 6.68
N VAL A 42 -22.47 -4.25 5.44
CA VAL A 42 -23.33 -3.21 4.87
C VAL A 42 -24.78 -3.71 4.67
N GLU A 43 -24.91 -4.95 4.22
CA GLU A 43 -26.23 -5.58 3.98
C GLU A 43 -26.75 -6.35 5.20
N GLU A 44 -26.01 -6.33 6.32
CA GLU A 44 -26.33 -7.04 7.58
C GLU A 44 -26.64 -8.52 7.35
N ILE A 45 -25.83 -9.19 6.47
CA ILE A 45 -26.06 -10.59 6.09
C ILE A 45 -25.75 -11.51 7.28
N PRO A 46 -26.75 -12.27 7.75
CA PRO A 46 -26.55 -13.21 8.85
C PRO A 46 -25.64 -14.37 8.43
N GLU A 47 -25.08 -15.05 9.42
CA GLU A 47 -24.09 -16.10 9.18
C GLU A 47 -24.62 -17.26 8.33
N GLU A 48 -25.83 -17.70 8.59
CA GLU A 48 -26.49 -18.79 7.87
C GLU A 48 -26.69 -18.49 6.37
N GLU A 49 -26.78 -17.22 5.97
CA GLU A 49 -26.87 -16.80 4.59
C GLU A 49 -25.49 -16.58 3.94
N TYR A 50 -24.44 -16.29 4.74
CA TYR A 50 -23.09 -16.05 4.25
C TYR A 50 -22.24 -17.33 4.15
N LEU A 51 -22.38 -18.26 5.09
CA LEU A 51 -21.66 -19.54 5.11
C LEU A 51 -21.78 -20.37 3.81
N PRO A 52 -22.93 -20.39 3.10
CA PRO A 52 -23.04 -21.12 1.83
C PRO A 52 -22.02 -20.75 0.78
N PHE A 53 -21.48 -19.51 0.78
CA PHE A 53 -20.42 -19.10 -0.14
C PHE A 53 -19.14 -19.94 -0.05
N MET A 54 -18.87 -20.57 1.11
CA MET A 54 -17.77 -21.54 1.20
C MET A 54 -17.90 -22.70 0.21
N LYS A 55 -19.13 -23.12 -0.11
CA LYS A 55 -19.39 -24.23 -1.06
C LYS A 55 -19.21 -23.82 -2.52
N GLU A 56 -19.12 -22.51 -2.77
CA GLU A 56 -18.94 -21.94 -4.09
C GLU A 56 -17.50 -21.49 -4.36
N PHE A 57 -16.69 -21.35 -3.28
CA PHE A 57 -15.32 -20.85 -3.38
C PHE A 57 -14.37 -21.93 -3.90
N ASP A 58 -14.17 -22.00 -5.20
CA ASP A 58 -13.34 -23.01 -5.86
C ASP A 58 -11.96 -22.51 -6.32
N ALA A 59 -11.74 -21.19 -6.35
CA ALA A 59 -10.47 -20.56 -6.76
C ALA A 59 -9.89 -21.17 -8.06
N ARG A 60 -10.75 -21.52 -9.03
CA ARG A 60 -10.36 -22.33 -10.21
C ARG A 60 -9.42 -21.62 -11.17
N ASP A 61 -9.46 -20.28 -11.21
CA ASP A 61 -8.64 -19.45 -12.08
C ASP A 61 -7.51 -18.75 -11.30
N TYR A 62 -7.37 -19.07 -9.99
CA TYR A 62 -6.30 -18.52 -9.14
C TYR A 62 -4.93 -18.96 -9.65
N ASN A 63 -4.14 -17.98 -10.03
CA ASN A 63 -2.77 -18.17 -10.51
C ASN A 63 -1.84 -17.14 -9.86
N PRO A 64 -1.28 -17.43 -8.68
CA PRO A 64 -0.42 -16.49 -7.97
C PRO A 64 0.87 -16.15 -8.72
N LYS A 65 1.37 -17.04 -9.60
CA LYS A 65 2.51 -16.73 -10.47
C LYS A 65 2.18 -15.64 -11.50
N GLN A 66 0.95 -15.63 -12.01
CA GLN A 66 0.50 -14.56 -12.89
C GLN A 66 0.34 -13.25 -12.12
N TRP A 67 -0.23 -13.28 -10.91
CA TRP A 67 -0.33 -12.11 -10.05
C TRP A 67 1.05 -11.50 -9.75
N ALA A 68 2.03 -12.35 -9.38
CA ALA A 68 3.39 -11.91 -9.11
C ALA A 68 4.06 -11.27 -10.35
N LYS A 69 3.86 -11.87 -11.54
CA LYS A 69 4.37 -11.32 -12.79
C LYS A 69 3.74 -9.99 -13.16
N GLU A 70 2.43 -9.84 -13.00
CA GLU A 70 1.74 -8.57 -13.26
C GLU A 70 2.20 -7.47 -12.28
N ALA A 71 2.35 -7.78 -11.00
CA ALA A 71 2.89 -6.86 -10.01
C ALA A 71 4.32 -6.41 -10.35
N LYS A 72 5.20 -7.38 -10.67
CA LYS A 72 6.58 -7.10 -11.06
C LYS A 72 6.67 -6.29 -12.35
N ALA A 73 5.88 -6.63 -13.37
CA ALA A 73 5.83 -5.92 -14.63
C ALA A 73 5.30 -4.49 -14.47
N ALA A 74 4.40 -4.23 -13.51
CA ALA A 74 3.97 -2.89 -13.14
C ALA A 74 5.03 -2.08 -12.36
N GLY A 75 6.20 -2.66 -12.05
CA GLY A 75 7.27 -2.01 -11.30
C GLY A 75 7.10 -2.10 -9.77
N MET A 76 6.18 -2.94 -9.26
CA MET A 76 5.99 -3.11 -7.82
C MET A 76 7.08 -3.97 -7.20
N LYS A 77 7.46 -3.69 -5.95
CA LYS A 77 8.54 -4.37 -5.23
C LYS A 77 8.04 -5.32 -4.14
N TYR A 78 6.81 -5.15 -3.71
CA TYR A 78 6.15 -5.97 -2.69
C TYR A 78 4.68 -6.13 -3.01
N VAL A 79 4.10 -7.19 -2.47
CA VAL A 79 2.65 -7.45 -2.58
C VAL A 79 2.13 -7.81 -1.20
N VAL A 80 0.94 -7.32 -0.84
CA VAL A 80 0.24 -7.63 0.41
C VAL A 80 -1.10 -8.28 0.06
N LEU A 81 -1.35 -9.50 0.53
CA LEU A 81 -2.62 -10.23 0.31
C LEU A 81 -3.39 -10.38 1.60
N THR A 82 -4.70 -10.20 1.55
CA THR A 82 -5.60 -10.48 2.68
C THR A 82 -5.63 -11.98 3.01
N ALA A 83 -4.83 -12.42 3.99
CA ALA A 83 -4.89 -13.80 4.47
C ALA A 83 -6.20 -14.09 5.23
N LYS A 84 -6.71 -13.09 5.95
CA LYS A 84 -8.03 -13.07 6.58
C LYS A 84 -8.56 -11.64 6.57
N HIS A 85 -9.77 -11.43 6.05
CA HIS A 85 -10.49 -10.16 6.10
C HIS A 85 -11.56 -10.19 7.21
N HIS A 86 -12.32 -9.11 7.38
CA HIS A 86 -13.27 -8.92 8.49
C HIS A 86 -14.37 -9.98 8.59
N ASP A 87 -14.71 -10.66 7.50
CA ASP A 87 -15.65 -11.78 7.49
C ASP A 87 -15.16 -13.04 8.20
N GLY A 88 -13.86 -13.07 8.59
CA GLY A 88 -13.22 -14.13 9.34
C GLY A 88 -12.74 -15.31 8.50
N PHE A 89 -12.98 -15.32 7.18
CA PHE A 89 -12.58 -16.42 6.32
C PHE A 89 -11.06 -16.42 6.06
N CYS A 90 -10.42 -17.59 6.32
CA CYS A 90 -8.99 -17.77 6.17
C CYS A 90 -8.62 -18.31 4.78
N LEU A 91 -7.78 -17.59 4.03
CA LEU A 91 -7.18 -18.08 2.78
C LEU A 91 -5.98 -19.03 3.02
N PHE A 92 -5.67 -19.36 4.27
CA PHE A 92 -4.63 -20.27 4.72
C PHE A 92 -5.19 -21.44 5.52
N ASP A 93 -4.40 -22.49 5.68
CA ASP A 93 -4.80 -23.71 6.40
C ASP A 93 -4.64 -23.56 7.91
N SER A 94 -5.44 -22.69 8.55
CA SER A 94 -5.44 -22.53 10.00
C SER A 94 -5.90 -23.82 10.72
N LYS A 95 -5.25 -24.13 11.84
CA LYS A 95 -5.65 -25.23 12.76
C LYS A 95 -6.73 -24.81 13.76
N TYR A 96 -7.00 -23.51 13.85
CA TYR A 96 -7.86 -22.92 14.88
C TYR A 96 -9.28 -22.65 14.42
N THR A 97 -9.58 -22.89 13.13
CA THR A 97 -10.93 -22.74 12.57
C THR A 97 -11.18 -23.70 11.41
N ASP A 98 -12.43 -24.09 11.24
CA ASP A 98 -12.91 -24.79 10.04
C ASP A 98 -13.39 -23.79 8.95
N TYR A 99 -13.47 -22.50 9.27
CA TYR A 99 -13.84 -21.42 8.34
C TYR A 99 -12.63 -20.98 7.51
N LYS A 100 -12.18 -21.87 6.64
CA LYS A 100 -10.94 -21.75 5.89
C LYS A 100 -11.03 -22.36 4.50
N VAL A 101 -10.15 -21.92 3.63
CA VAL A 101 -10.11 -22.26 2.21
C VAL A 101 -9.89 -23.76 1.95
N THR A 102 -9.14 -24.47 2.80
CA THR A 102 -8.92 -25.92 2.63
C THR A 102 -10.20 -26.76 2.85
N ASN A 103 -11.23 -26.19 3.47
CA ASN A 103 -12.56 -26.77 3.64
C ASN A 103 -13.57 -26.33 2.56
N THR A 104 -13.12 -25.67 1.51
CA THR A 104 -13.92 -25.28 0.35
C THR A 104 -13.60 -26.16 -0.87
N PRO A 105 -14.30 -26.04 -2.00
CA PRO A 105 -13.93 -26.74 -3.23
C PRO A 105 -12.52 -26.40 -3.75
N ALA A 106 -11.92 -25.27 -3.36
CA ALA A 106 -10.52 -24.94 -3.65
C ALA A 106 -9.56 -25.98 -3.03
N GLY A 107 -9.82 -26.46 -1.80
CA GLY A 107 -9.17 -27.60 -1.13
C GLY A 107 -7.65 -27.46 -0.93
N ARG A 108 -7.08 -26.24 -0.95
CA ARG A 108 -5.65 -25.98 -0.89
C ARG A 108 -5.33 -24.69 -0.15
N ASP A 109 -4.13 -24.55 0.35
CA ASP A 109 -3.64 -23.36 1.05
C ASP A 109 -3.17 -22.30 0.03
N LEU A 110 -3.99 -21.27 -0.17
CA LEU A 110 -3.74 -20.23 -1.18
C LEU A 110 -2.62 -19.27 -0.75
N ILE A 111 -2.43 -19.06 0.55
CA ILE A 111 -1.34 -18.22 1.07
C ILE A 111 0.01 -18.89 0.83
N LYS A 112 0.11 -20.22 0.98
CA LYS A 112 1.33 -20.94 0.66
C LYS A 112 1.75 -20.75 -0.79
N GLU A 113 0.82 -20.93 -1.73
CA GLU A 113 1.08 -20.76 -3.17
C GLU A 113 1.44 -19.32 -3.52
N TYR A 114 0.79 -18.34 -2.88
CA TYR A 114 1.08 -16.92 -3.05
C TYR A 114 2.52 -16.58 -2.61
N VAL A 115 2.92 -17.01 -1.42
CA VAL A 115 4.25 -16.75 -0.89
C VAL A 115 5.35 -17.34 -1.77
N GLU A 116 5.14 -18.60 -2.24
CA GLU A 116 6.06 -19.27 -3.16
C GLU A 116 6.20 -18.50 -4.48
N ALA A 117 5.08 -18.06 -5.06
CA ALA A 117 5.07 -17.33 -6.32
C ALA A 117 5.78 -15.96 -6.24
N LEU A 118 5.58 -15.21 -5.16
CA LEU A 118 6.26 -13.94 -4.97
C LEU A 118 7.78 -14.11 -4.83
N ARG A 119 8.23 -15.12 -4.10
CA ARG A 119 9.64 -15.42 -3.93
C ARG A 119 10.31 -15.84 -5.23
N GLU A 120 9.63 -16.65 -6.06
CA GLU A 120 10.12 -17.00 -7.40
C GLU A 120 10.38 -15.76 -8.27
N GLU A 121 9.54 -14.73 -8.14
CA GLU A 121 9.70 -13.46 -8.89
C GLU A 121 10.62 -12.44 -8.20
N GLY A 122 11.10 -12.72 -6.97
CA GLY A 122 11.96 -11.82 -6.20
C GLY A 122 11.21 -10.64 -5.58
N LEU A 123 9.90 -10.75 -5.40
CA LEU A 123 9.07 -9.77 -4.71
C LEU A 123 9.06 -10.01 -3.21
N LYS A 124 8.93 -8.93 -2.44
CA LYS A 124 8.74 -8.99 -0.99
C LYS A 124 7.34 -9.43 -0.63
N VAL A 125 7.24 -10.27 0.40
CA VAL A 125 6.00 -10.93 0.81
C VAL A 125 5.33 -10.15 1.93
N GLY A 126 4.13 -9.65 1.67
CA GLY A 126 3.27 -9.02 2.66
C GLY A 126 2.00 -9.82 2.93
N ILE A 127 1.57 -9.82 4.18
CA ILE A 127 0.33 -10.45 4.63
C ILE A 127 -0.52 -9.40 5.35
N TYR A 128 -1.74 -9.20 4.86
CA TYR A 128 -2.76 -8.47 5.60
C TYR A 128 -3.51 -9.42 6.54
N PHE A 129 -3.74 -8.98 7.77
CA PHE A 129 -4.47 -9.72 8.78
C PHE A 129 -5.39 -8.80 9.58
N THR A 130 -6.70 -9.03 9.48
CA THR A 130 -7.69 -8.26 10.24
C THR A 130 -7.62 -8.49 11.75
N LEU A 131 -7.86 -7.45 12.53
CA LEU A 131 -7.97 -7.53 13.99
C LEU A 131 -9.38 -7.94 14.45
N LEU A 132 -10.38 -7.72 13.64
CA LEU A 132 -11.77 -8.09 13.93
C LEU A 132 -12.18 -9.35 13.16
N ASP A 133 -13.29 -9.97 13.62
CA ASP A 133 -13.76 -11.22 13.02
C ASP A 133 -15.28 -11.37 13.20
N TRP A 134 -16.03 -11.19 12.12
CA TRP A 134 -17.49 -11.28 12.14
C TRP A 134 -18.02 -12.73 12.22
N HIS A 135 -17.15 -13.71 12.13
CA HIS A 135 -17.51 -15.12 12.23
C HIS A 135 -17.24 -15.68 13.62
N HIS A 136 -16.20 -15.19 14.34
CA HIS A 136 -15.77 -15.79 15.59
C HIS A 136 -16.83 -15.67 16.70
N PRO A 137 -17.24 -16.77 17.37
CA PRO A 137 -18.33 -16.76 18.35
C PRO A 137 -18.07 -15.90 19.58
N ASP A 138 -16.81 -15.61 19.92
CA ASP A 138 -16.44 -14.78 21.06
C ASP A 138 -16.13 -13.32 20.70
N TYR A 139 -16.23 -12.95 19.40
CA TYR A 139 -16.16 -11.56 18.99
C TYR A 139 -17.49 -10.84 19.30
N PRO A 140 -17.48 -9.57 19.77
CA PRO A 140 -18.73 -8.85 20.06
C PRO A 140 -19.61 -8.69 18.83
N HIS A 141 -20.91 -8.98 18.95
CA HIS A 141 -21.88 -8.87 17.87
C HIS A 141 -22.82 -7.67 18.05
N TYR A 142 -23.75 -7.76 19.01
CA TYR A 142 -24.71 -6.71 19.25
C TYR A 142 -24.06 -5.46 19.85
N GLY A 143 -24.38 -4.30 19.27
CA GLY A 143 -23.85 -3.01 19.70
C GLY A 143 -22.40 -2.75 19.26
N ASP A 144 -21.75 -3.67 18.58
CA ASP A 144 -20.51 -3.39 17.87
C ASP A 144 -20.79 -2.41 16.72
N ARG A 145 -19.82 -1.53 16.42
CA ARG A 145 -20.00 -0.46 15.44
C ARG A 145 -20.20 -0.98 14.01
N ILE A 146 -19.62 -2.11 13.68
CA ILE A 146 -19.46 -2.58 12.28
C ILE A 146 -19.82 -4.04 12.06
N HIS A 147 -20.12 -4.80 13.13
CA HIS A 147 -20.51 -6.21 12.99
C HIS A 147 -21.83 -6.31 12.21
N PRO A 148 -22.00 -7.31 11.30
CA PRO A 148 -23.27 -7.52 10.58
C PRO A 148 -24.50 -7.57 11.50
N MET A 149 -24.36 -8.18 12.68
CA MET A 149 -25.45 -8.34 13.66
C MET A 149 -25.52 -7.22 14.71
N ARG A 150 -24.89 -6.06 14.48
CA ARG A 150 -24.80 -4.93 15.44
C ARG A 150 -26.16 -4.40 15.91
N ASN A 151 -27.17 -4.52 15.10
CA ASN A 151 -28.53 -4.04 15.38
C ASN A 151 -29.47 -5.14 15.92
N HIS A 152 -28.98 -6.39 16.03
CA HIS A 152 -29.74 -7.57 16.42
C HIS A 152 -29.54 -7.88 17.89
N LYS A 153 -30.47 -7.40 18.73
CA LYS A 153 -30.40 -7.56 20.19
C LYS A 153 -30.40 -9.02 20.66
N GLU A 154 -31.05 -9.92 19.89
CA GLU A 154 -31.06 -11.37 20.10
C GLU A 154 -29.66 -11.99 19.98
N CYS A 155 -28.72 -11.32 19.32
CA CYS A 155 -27.34 -11.74 19.18
C CYS A 155 -26.44 -11.20 20.32
N GLY A 156 -27.00 -10.96 21.50
CA GLY A 156 -26.30 -10.38 22.65
C GLY A 156 -24.93 -10.99 22.97
N ASN A 157 -24.15 -10.28 23.78
CA ASN A 157 -22.73 -10.61 24.07
C ASN A 157 -22.50 -11.36 25.39
N GLU A 158 -23.55 -11.75 26.11
CA GLU A 158 -23.49 -12.28 27.50
C GLU A 158 -22.67 -13.58 27.63
N ASN A 159 -22.62 -14.38 26.57
CA ASN A 159 -21.89 -15.65 26.53
C ASN A 159 -20.56 -15.60 25.79
N ARG A 160 -20.10 -14.38 25.38
CA ARG A 160 -18.89 -14.17 24.62
C ARG A 160 -17.73 -13.83 25.54
N ASP A 161 -16.59 -14.45 25.29
CA ASP A 161 -15.36 -14.19 26.05
C ASP A 161 -14.28 -13.66 25.11
N PHE A 162 -14.10 -12.35 25.12
CA PHE A 162 -13.14 -11.68 24.25
C PHE A 162 -11.69 -12.14 24.46
N SER A 163 -11.36 -12.70 25.64
CA SER A 163 -10.02 -13.26 25.88
C SER A 163 -9.77 -14.52 25.03
N ARG A 164 -10.79 -15.34 24.76
CA ARG A 164 -10.68 -16.47 23.83
C ARG A 164 -10.49 -16.00 22.39
N TYR A 165 -11.15 -14.90 22.01
CA TYR A 165 -10.93 -14.30 20.70
C TYR A 165 -9.49 -13.77 20.54
N THR A 166 -8.95 -13.06 21.53
CA THR A 166 -7.57 -12.56 21.44
C THR A 166 -6.54 -13.69 21.44
N GLU A 167 -6.80 -14.79 22.10
CA GLU A 167 -5.96 -16.00 22.01
C GLU A 167 -6.02 -16.64 20.61
N TYR A 168 -7.22 -16.73 20.01
CA TYR A 168 -7.41 -17.19 18.65
C TYR A 168 -6.66 -16.29 17.64
N LEU A 169 -6.80 -14.97 17.76
CA LEU A 169 -6.06 -14.00 16.97
C LEU A 169 -4.55 -14.21 17.05
N TYR A 170 -4.03 -14.32 18.28
CA TYR A 170 -2.62 -14.58 18.55
C TYR A 170 -2.13 -15.87 17.88
N ASN A 171 -2.86 -16.96 18.05
CA ASN A 171 -2.49 -18.27 17.50
C ASN A 171 -2.49 -18.27 15.97
N GLN A 172 -3.44 -17.61 15.31
CA GLN A 172 -3.44 -17.49 13.85
C GLN A 172 -2.29 -16.64 13.31
N VAL A 173 -1.94 -15.54 13.98
CA VAL A 173 -0.77 -14.74 13.59
C VAL A 173 0.53 -15.52 13.80
N GLU A 174 0.62 -16.35 14.86
CA GLU A 174 1.74 -17.27 15.04
C GLU A 174 1.86 -18.28 13.88
N GLU A 175 0.74 -18.85 13.40
CA GLU A 175 0.73 -19.70 12.19
C GLU A 175 1.28 -18.97 10.96
N ILE A 176 0.85 -17.72 10.73
CA ILE A 176 1.36 -16.90 9.63
C ILE A 176 2.87 -16.68 9.76
N CYS A 177 3.37 -16.41 10.96
CA CYS A 177 4.80 -16.16 11.21
C CYS A 177 5.68 -17.41 11.13
N THR A 178 5.10 -18.62 11.25
CA THR A 178 5.87 -19.87 11.34
C THR A 178 5.76 -20.77 10.12
N ASN A 179 4.61 -20.79 9.43
CA ASN A 179 4.32 -21.79 8.40
C ASN A 179 4.78 -21.40 6.99
N TYR A 180 5.05 -20.11 6.74
CA TYR A 180 5.28 -19.58 5.38
C TYR A 180 6.70 -19.06 5.16
N GLY A 181 7.64 -19.31 6.08
CA GLY A 181 9.02 -18.82 6.02
C GLY A 181 9.08 -17.31 6.28
N GLN A 182 9.99 -16.59 5.60
CA GLN A 182 10.15 -15.16 5.82
C GLN A 182 8.96 -14.37 5.31
N ILE A 183 8.38 -13.53 6.18
CA ILE A 183 7.38 -12.53 5.85
C ILE A 183 8.04 -11.16 5.97
N ASP A 184 7.91 -10.31 4.95
CA ASP A 184 8.54 -8.99 4.93
C ASP A 184 7.64 -7.90 5.50
N ILE A 185 6.30 -8.02 5.33
CA ILE A 185 5.31 -7.07 5.82
C ILE A 185 4.16 -7.83 6.50
N ILE A 186 3.76 -7.39 7.68
CA ILE A 186 2.44 -7.72 8.24
C ILE A 186 1.64 -6.42 8.33
N TRP A 187 0.53 -6.41 7.63
CA TRP A 187 -0.41 -5.32 7.59
C TRP A 187 -1.65 -5.68 8.41
N PHE A 188 -1.70 -5.23 9.68
CA PHE A 188 -2.86 -5.38 10.54
C PHE A 188 -3.94 -4.40 10.13
N ASP A 189 -5.20 -4.67 10.48
CA ASP A 189 -6.24 -3.73 10.16
C ASP A 189 -7.36 -3.70 11.19
N PHE A 190 -7.84 -2.49 11.36
CA PHE A 190 -9.07 -2.07 11.97
C PHE A 190 -9.03 -1.94 13.51
N SER A 191 -8.25 -0.97 14.00
CA SER A 191 -8.45 -0.43 15.34
C SER A 191 -9.47 0.70 15.30
N TYR A 192 -10.46 0.68 16.20
CA TYR A 192 -11.54 1.67 16.26
C TYR A 192 -12.05 1.85 17.71
N ASP A 193 -12.62 2.98 18.02
CA ASP A 193 -13.16 3.32 19.33
C ASP A 193 -12.17 2.96 20.47
N ASP A 194 -12.56 2.09 21.40
CA ASP A 194 -11.71 1.54 22.47
C ASP A 194 -11.00 0.22 22.07
N MET A 195 -11.31 -0.33 20.89
CA MET A 195 -10.67 -1.50 20.33
C MET A 195 -9.32 -1.14 19.72
N ARG A 196 -8.31 -0.91 20.56
CA ARG A 196 -6.95 -0.47 20.19
C ARG A 196 -5.90 -1.04 21.15
N GLY A 197 -4.69 -1.20 20.65
CA GLY A 197 -3.51 -1.54 21.45
C GLY A 197 -3.73 -2.74 22.34
N GLU A 198 -3.65 -2.55 23.67
CA GLU A 198 -3.77 -3.66 24.62
C GLU A 198 -5.15 -4.33 24.66
N LYS A 199 -6.18 -3.73 24.08
CA LYS A 199 -7.46 -4.43 23.90
C LYS A 199 -7.31 -5.65 22.98
N TRP A 200 -6.40 -5.56 22.01
CA TRP A 200 -6.00 -6.69 21.14
C TRP A 200 -4.92 -7.59 21.76
N GLY A 201 -4.39 -7.26 22.96
CA GLY A 201 -3.19 -7.89 23.50
C GLY A 201 -1.93 -7.56 22.68
N ALA A 202 -1.85 -6.34 22.14
CA ALA A 202 -0.89 -5.94 21.13
C ALA A 202 0.57 -6.08 21.57
N THR A 203 0.92 -5.80 22.83
CA THR A 203 2.29 -6.02 23.33
C THR A 203 2.69 -7.48 23.24
N LYS A 204 1.82 -8.41 23.68
CA LYS A 204 2.09 -9.85 23.58
C LYS A 204 2.20 -10.30 22.14
N LEU A 205 1.29 -9.82 21.28
CA LEU A 205 1.25 -10.14 19.85
C LEU A 205 2.52 -9.70 19.14
N ILE A 206 2.94 -8.45 19.30
CA ILE A 206 4.13 -7.91 18.63
C ILE A 206 5.42 -8.53 19.14
N ASN A 207 5.54 -8.80 20.44
CA ASN A 207 6.70 -9.52 20.97
C ASN A 207 6.86 -10.90 20.33
N MET A 208 5.76 -11.63 20.12
CA MET A 208 5.77 -12.91 19.41
C MET A 208 6.19 -12.70 17.94
N VAL A 209 5.53 -11.78 17.21
CA VAL A 209 5.83 -11.49 15.80
C VAL A 209 7.31 -11.12 15.63
N ARG A 210 7.85 -10.19 16.43
CA ARG A 210 9.27 -9.77 16.36
C ARG A 210 10.24 -10.89 16.72
N SER A 211 9.86 -11.81 17.61
CA SER A 211 10.71 -12.97 17.95
C SER A 211 10.80 -13.99 16.82
N LEU A 212 9.70 -14.19 16.08
CA LEU A 212 9.61 -15.14 14.96
C LEU A 212 10.10 -14.55 13.64
N GLN A 213 9.86 -13.25 13.43
CA GLN A 213 10.14 -12.52 12.20
C GLN A 213 10.83 -11.17 12.54
N PRO A 214 12.10 -11.16 12.97
CA PRO A 214 12.76 -9.95 13.48
C PRO A 214 12.92 -8.84 12.41
N GLN A 215 12.90 -9.20 11.13
CA GLN A 215 13.04 -8.27 10.00
C GLN A 215 11.69 -7.71 9.50
N VAL A 216 10.55 -8.24 9.99
CA VAL A 216 9.23 -7.86 9.48
C VAL A 216 8.92 -6.40 9.78
N ILE A 217 8.36 -5.69 8.81
CA ILE A 217 7.77 -4.36 9.04
C ILE A 217 6.27 -4.49 9.29
N ILE A 218 5.74 -3.58 10.09
CA ILE A 218 4.35 -3.64 10.56
C ILE A 218 3.77 -2.23 10.41
N ASP A 219 2.54 -2.14 9.94
CA ASP A 219 1.79 -0.89 9.89
C ASP A 219 1.37 -0.40 11.30
N ASN A 220 0.79 0.78 11.38
CA ASN A 220 0.38 1.36 12.66
C ASN A 220 -1.05 1.00 13.10
N ARG A 221 -1.72 0.05 12.42
CA ARG A 221 -3.16 -0.23 12.62
C ARG A 221 -3.48 -1.02 13.90
N LEU A 222 -2.49 -1.47 14.67
CA LEU A 222 -2.73 -2.02 16.03
C LEU A 222 -3.14 -0.94 17.04
N GLU A 223 -2.76 0.32 16.82
CA GLU A 223 -3.04 1.43 17.74
C GLU A 223 -3.80 2.60 17.08
N ALA A 224 -3.91 2.63 15.76
CA ALA A 224 -4.49 3.73 15.00
C ALA A 224 -5.46 3.23 13.92
N SER A 225 -6.25 4.15 13.38
CA SER A 225 -7.04 3.96 12.15
C SER A 225 -6.28 4.45 10.93
N GLY A 226 -6.88 4.40 9.74
CA GLY A 226 -6.33 4.95 8.50
C GLY A 226 -6.04 6.44 8.50
N GLU A 227 -6.62 7.19 9.44
CA GLU A 227 -6.36 8.63 9.63
C GLU A 227 -5.40 8.89 10.80
N GLY A 228 -5.13 7.88 11.62
CA GLY A 228 -4.31 7.99 12.82
C GLY A 228 -2.81 7.85 12.54
N ARG A 229 -1.99 8.53 13.34
CA ARG A 229 -0.52 8.51 13.19
C ARG A 229 0.19 7.59 14.19
N GLY A 230 -0.49 7.17 15.28
CA GLY A 230 0.07 6.29 16.31
C GLY A 230 1.10 6.92 17.22
N SER A 231 1.71 6.10 18.09
CA SER A 231 2.63 6.54 19.15
C SER A 231 3.99 7.02 18.63
N LEU A 232 4.39 6.65 17.42
CA LEU A 232 5.58 7.23 16.77
C LEU A 232 5.42 8.74 16.52
N TYR A 233 4.21 9.20 16.21
CA TYR A 233 3.92 10.62 16.06
C TYR A 233 4.14 11.39 17.37
N GLU A 234 3.76 10.81 18.49
CA GLU A 234 3.90 11.41 19.83
C GLU A 234 5.34 11.37 20.37
N CYS A 235 6.30 10.77 19.64
CA CYS A 235 7.68 10.53 20.08
C CYS A 235 7.75 9.76 21.42
N ASP A 236 6.73 8.95 21.71
CA ASP A 236 6.64 8.08 22.89
C ASP A 236 6.14 6.68 22.43
N PRO A 237 6.97 5.92 21.68
CA PRO A 237 6.56 4.68 21.06
C PRO A 237 6.11 3.62 22.05
N THR A 238 4.93 3.05 21.84
CA THR A 238 4.46 1.86 22.53
C THR A 238 5.25 0.62 22.11
N PRO A 239 5.21 -0.49 22.87
CA PRO A 239 5.80 -1.76 22.42
C PRO A 239 5.23 -2.30 21.10
N TYR A 240 4.04 -1.86 20.73
CA TYR A 240 3.30 -2.25 19.52
C TYR A 240 3.16 -1.12 18.50
N HIS A 241 4.03 -0.10 18.58
CA HIS A 241 4.07 0.93 17.54
C HIS A 241 4.25 0.32 16.15
N GLY A 242 3.60 0.90 15.15
CA GLY A 242 3.84 0.55 13.76
C GLY A 242 5.17 1.12 13.24
N ASP A 243 5.68 0.53 12.18
CA ASP A 243 6.89 0.99 11.50
C ASP A 243 6.58 2.09 10.47
N PHE A 244 5.33 2.17 9.99
CA PHE A 244 4.87 3.19 9.05
C PHE A 244 3.41 3.57 9.29
N VAL A 245 3.07 4.78 8.91
CA VAL A 245 1.69 5.30 8.93
C VAL A 245 0.99 4.93 7.62
N SER A 246 -0.27 4.54 7.68
CA SER A 246 -1.03 4.04 6.51
C SER A 246 -2.26 4.91 6.19
N PRO A 247 -2.10 6.14 5.64
CA PRO A 247 -3.24 6.96 5.22
C PRO A 247 -4.03 6.26 4.11
N GLU A 248 -5.36 6.24 4.27
CA GLU A 248 -6.24 5.50 3.39
C GLU A 248 -7.01 6.42 2.45
N GLN A 249 -6.92 6.16 1.13
CA GLN A 249 -7.57 6.92 0.05
C GLN A 249 -7.21 8.41 0.02
N ILE A 250 -6.10 8.79 0.65
CA ILE A 250 -5.62 10.18 0.70
C ILE A 250 -4.09 10.21 0.61
N ILE A 251 -3.55 11.22 -0.08
CA ILE A 251 -2.14 11.59 -0.01
C ILE A 251 -2.03 12.77 0.95
N PRO A 252 -1.25 12.68 2.03
CA PRO A 252 -1.02 13.81 2.92
C PRO A 252 -0.58 15.05 2.15
N PRO A 253 -1.13 16.25 2.43
CA PRO A 253 -0.80 17.47 1.67
C PRO A 253 0.69 17.81 1.64
N GLU A 254 1.41 17.59 2.74
CA GLU A 254 2.83 17.95 2.92
C GLU A 254 3.71 16.77 3.39
N GLY A 255 3.25 15.53 3.21
CA GLY A 255 3.86 14.37 3.84
C GLY A 255 3.42 14.21 5.30
N ILE A 256 4.10 13.36 6.07
CA ILE A 256 3.79 13.12 7.50
C ILE A 256 5.06 13.34 8.31
N CYS A 257 4.96 14.18 9.34
CA CYS A 257 6.02 14.38 10.33
C CYS A 257 5.50 14.00 11.73
N ASP A 258 6.43 13.66 12.63
CA ASP A 258 6.13 13.53 14.04
C ASP A 258 5.87 14.92 14.69
N LYS A 259 5.54 14.96 15.98
CA LYS A 259 5.24 16.22 16.68
C LYS A 259 6.47 17.13 16.84
N GLU A 260 7.68 16.60 16.62
CA GLU A 260 8.94 17.36 16.64
C GLU A 260 9.34 17.85 15.25
N GLY A 261 8.58 17.47 14.20
CA GLY A 261 8.83 17.87 12.81
C GLY A 261 9.74 16.93 12.03
N ASN A 262 10.13 15.78 12.59
CA ASN A 262 10.92 14.79 11.86
C ASN A 262 10.04 14.01 10.87
N PRO A 263 10.49 13.75 9.63
CA PRO A 263 9.76 12.94 8.67
C PRO A 263 9.46 11.53 9.21
N MET A 264 8.22 11.09 9.03
CA MET A 264 7.79 9.73 9.33
C MET A 264 7.65 8.92 8.03
N VAL A 265 7.91 7.61 8.10
CA VAL A 265 7.62 6.71 6.97
C VAL A 265 6.09 6.50 6.88
N TRP A 266 5.57 6.58 5.67
CA TRP A 266 4.14 6.38 5.41
C TRP A 266 3.89 5.73 4.06
N GLU A 267 2.75 5.05 3.95
CA GLU A 267 2.28 4.40 2.73
C GLU A 267 0.81 4.74 2.51
N ALA A 268 0.51 5.44 1.43
CA ALA A 268 -0.87 5.67 1.05
C ALA A 268 -1.44 4.45 0.33
N CYS A 269 -2.57 3.93 0.80
CA CYS A 269 -3.25 2.82 0.18
C CYS A 269 -4.46 3.29 -0.65
N PHE A 270 -4.51 2.84 -1.92
CA PHE A 270 -5.53 3.23 -2.89
C PHE A 270 -6.16 2.05 -3.59
N THR A 271 -7.44 2.20 -3.91
CA THR A 271 -8.15 1.31 -4.84
C THR A 271 -8.01 1.79 -6.29
N MET A 272 -8.05 0.87 -7.25
CA MET A 272 -8.16 1.24 -8.67
C MET A 272 -9.55 1.76 -9.04
N ASN A 273 -10.60 1.24 -8.41
CA ASN A 273 -12.00 1.70 -8.49
C ASN A 273 -12.46 2.25 -7.13
N ASN A 274 -13.71 2.04 -6.71
CA ASN A 274 -14.25 2.52 -5.43
C ASN A 274 -14.30 1.44 -4.33
N ASN A 275 -13.85 0.21 -4.63
CA ASN A 275 -13.93 -0.93 -3.70
C ASN A 275 -12.55 -1.58 -3.55
N TRP A 276 -12.27 -2.15 -2.36
CA TRP A 276 -11.09 -2.98 -2.13
C TRP A 276 -11.30 -4.39 -2.72
N GLY A 277 -12.38 -5.07 -2.33
CA GLY A 277 -12.77 -6.35 -2.89
C GLY A 277 -13.51 -6.21 -4.22
N TYR A 278 -13.64 -7.30 -4.94
CA TYR A 278 -14.34 -7.31 -6.23
C TYR A 278 -15.79 -6.83 -6.12
N CYS A 279 -16.15 -5.88 -6.97
CA CYS A 279 -17.51 -5.37 -7.12
C CYS A 279 -17.89 -5.37 -8.60
N ALA A 280 -18.82 -6.25 -8.98
CA ALA A 280 -19.20 -6.45 -10.39
C ALA A 280 -19.86 -5.22 -11.03
N ASN A 281 -20.44 -4.34 -10.19
CA ASN A 281 -21.14 -3.13 -10.64
C ASN A 281 -20.28 -1.86 -10.58
N ASP A 282 -19.03 -1.97 -10.13
CA ASP A 282 -18.10 -0.83 -10.06
C ASP A 282 -17.22 -0.77 -11.30
N HIS A 283 -17.54 0.13 -12.20
CA HIS A 283 -16.82 0.37 -13.45
C HIS A 283 -16.03 1.69 -13.43
N TYR A 284 -15.95 2.37 -12.28
CA TYR A 284 -15.31 3.68 -12.13
C TYR A 284 -13.80 3.54 -11.83
N TYR A 285 -13.05 3.00 -12.80
CA TYR A 285 -11.61 2.84 -12.66
C TYR A 285 -10.87 4.16 -12.85
N LYS A 286 -9.90 4.40 -11.97
CA LYS A 286 -8.94 5.49 -12.11
C LYS A 286 -8.01 5.19 -13.30
N PRO A 287 -7.80 6.11 -14.25
CA PRO A 287 -6.90 5.87 -15.36
C PRO A 287 -5.44 5.72 -14.88
N ALA A 288 -4.63 4.93 -15.59
CA ALA A 288 -3.22 4.74 -15.29
C ALA A 288 -2.45 6.06 -15.17
N SER A 289 -2.77 7.03 -16.04
CA SER A 289 -2.19 8.38 -16.02
C SER A 289 -2.40 9.11 -14.68
N MET A 290 -3.56 8.94 -14.06
CA MET A 290 -3.82 9.50 -12.72
C MET A 290 -2.98 8.79 -11.67
N LEU A 291 -2.89 7.46 -11.72
CA LEU A 291 -2.18 6.65 -10.72
C LEU A 291 -0.67 6.87 -10.79
N ILE A 292 -0.09 7.00 -11.99
CA ILE A 292 1.32 7.35 -12.21
C ILE A 292 1.63 8.71 -11.56
N LYS A 293 0.81 9.73 -11.83
CA LYS A 293 0.98 11.06 -11.21
C LYS A 293 0.85 11.02 -9.68
N LYS A 294 -0.02 10.12 -9.15
CA LYS A 294 -0.17 9.93 -7.70
C LYS A 294 1.01 9.20 -7.08
N LEU A 295 1.64 8.27 -7.80
CA LEU A 295 2.90 7.64 -7.38
C LEU A 295 4.02 8.69 -7.27
N GLY A 296 4.24 9.50 -8.30
CA GLY A 296 5.19 10.62 -8.26
C GLY A 296 4.88 11.61 -7.14
N GLU A 297 3.59 11.90 -6.88
CA GLU A 297 3.17 12.75 -5.76
C GLU A 297 3.52 12.13 -4.40
N CYS A 298 3.27 10.83 -4.17
CA CYS A 298 3.64 10.15 -2.92
C CYS A 298 5.15 10.25 -2.68
N VAL A 299 5.95 9.88 -3.68
CA VAL A 299 7.41 9.88 -3.57
C VAL A 299 7.97 11.28 -3.33
N SER A 300 7.46 12.30 -4.04
CA SER A 300 7.85 13.70 -3.84
C SER A 300 7.58 14.24 -2.43
N LYS A 301 6.74 13.55 -1.65
CA LYS A 301 6.39 13.85 -0.25
C LYS A 301 6.97 12.84 0.74
N GLY A 302 7.84 11.92 0.29
CA GLY A 302 8.53 10.95 1.12
C GLY A 302 7.77 9.67 1.42
N GLY A 303 6.61 9.44 0.77
CA GLY A 303 5.78 8.28 1.01
C GLY A 303 5.90 7.17 -0.03
N ASN A 304 5.36 6.02 0.33
CA ASN A 304 5.11 4.90 -0.56
C ASN A 304 3.66 4.93 -1.07
N MET A 305 3.39 4.21 -2.13
CA MET A 305 2.05 3.92 -2.62
C MET A 305 1.82 2.42 -2.70
N ILE A 306 0.72 1.93 -2.14
CA ILE A 306 0.24 0.57 -2.36
C ILE A 306 -1.10 0.61 -3.09
N LEU A 307 -1.16 -0.03 -4.26
CA LEU A 307 -2.30 0.02 -5.17
C LEU A 307 -3.05 -1.31 -5.17
N ASN A 308 -4.35 -1.26 -4.90
CA ASN A 308 -5.17 -2.43 -4.70
C ASN A 308 -5.77 -3.02 -5.97
N VAL A 309 -5.78 -4.36 -6.03
CA VAL A 309 -6.54 -5.17 -6.97
C VAL A 309 -7.52 -6.04 -6.20
N GLY A 310 -8.78 -6.11 -6.64
CA GLY A 310 -9.79 -7.03 -6.11
C GLY A 310 -10.09 -8.15 -7.12
N PRO A 311 -9.50 -9.35 -6.97
CA PRO A 311 -9.79 -10.49 -7.85
C PRO A 311 -11.26 -10.93 -7.78
N ASP A 312 -11.79 -11.46 -8.89
CA ASP A 312 -13.11 -12.06 -8.92
C ASP A 312 -13.20 -13.35 -8.06
N ALA A 313 -14.40 -13.91 -7.92
CA ALA A 313 -14.63 -15.12 -7.11
C ALA A 313 -13.76 -16.32 -7.52
N LYS A 314 -13.26 -16.37 -8.74
CA LYS A 314 -12.43 -17.45 -9.26
C LYS A 314 -10.93 -17.21 -9.06
N GLY A 315 -10.56 -16.00 -8.61
CA GLY A 315 -9.17 -15.59 -8.38
C GLY A 315 -8.50 -14.93 -9.59
N LYS A 316 -9.29 -14.42 -10.54
CA LYS A 316 -8.77 -13.71 -11.70
C LYS A 316 -8.79 -12.20 -11.48
N PHE A 317 -7.73 -11.49 -11.84
CA PHE A 317 -7.73 -10.03 -11.86
C PHE A 317 -8.73 -9.52 -12.89
N PRO A 318 -9.52 -8.47 -12.58
CA PRO A 318 -10.34 -7.78 -13.57
C PRO A 318 -9.47 -7.30 -14.75
N LYS A 319 -10.02 -7.40 -15.95
CA LYS A 319 -9.28 -7.00 -17.16
C LYS A 319 -8.87 -5.53 -17.15
N GLU A 320 -9.68 -4.68 -16.54
CA GLU A 320 -9.40 -3.26 -16.33
C GLU A 320 -8.17 -3.08 -15.43
N SER A 321 -8.09 -3.83 -14.34
CA SER A 321 -6.94 -3.78 -13.42
C SER A 321 -5.66 -4.24 -14.12
N SER A 322 -5.68 -5.36 -14.85
CA SER A 322 -4.52 -5.84 -15.60
C SER A 322 -4.08 -4.85 -16.70
N ALA A 323 -5.01 -4.19 -17.38
CA ALA A 323 -4.70 -3.16 -18.37
C ALA A 323 -4.01 -1.95 -17.73
N ILE A 324 -4.54 -1.46 -16.60
CA ILE A 324 -3.96 -0.34 -15.84
C ILE A 324 -2.54 -0.70 -15.35
N LEU A 325 -2.34 -1.92 -14.82
CA LEU A 325 -1.02 -2.39 -14.38
C LEU A 325 -0.02 -2.42 -15.54
N ALA A 326 -0.45 -2.87 -16.73
CA ALA A 326 0.40 -2.89 -17.91
C ALA A 326 0.80 -1.49 -18.38
N GLU A 327 -0.13 -0.53 -18.36
CA GLU A 327 0.17 0.87 -18.68
C GLU A 327 1.13 1.51 -17.67
N ILE A 328 0.94 1.26 -16.37
CA ILE A 328 1.88 1.72 -15.34
C ILE A 328 3.25 1.11 -15.56
N GLY A 329 3.33 -0.20 -15.88
CA GLY A 329 4.57 -0.90 -16.18
C GLY A 329 5.33 -0.28 -17.35
N CYS A 330 4.65 0.05 -18.44
CA CYS A 330 5.27 0.72 -19.59
C CYS A 330 5.91 2.06 -19.24
N TRP A 331 5.31 2.82 -18.32
CA TRP A 331 5.89 4.07 -17.82
C TRP A 331 7.06 3.79 -16.88
N MET A 332 6.89 2.85 -15.93
CA MET A 332 7.92 2.47 -14.95
C MET A 332 9.18 1.93 -15.62
N ASP A 333 9.07 1.16 -16.70
CA ASP A 333 10.22 0.61 -17.45
C ASP A 333 11.21 1.71 -17.90
N LYS A 334 10.69 2.91 -18.15
CA LYS A 334 11.49 4.06 -18.60
C LYS A 334 11.87 5.01 -17.48
N ASN A 335 11.03 5.13 -16.44
CA ASN A 335 11.08 6.23 -15.49
C ASN A 335 11.33 5.79 -14.03
N HIS A 336 11.58 4.50 -13.77
CA HIS A 336 11.70 3.96 -12.40
C HIS A 336 12.79 4.63 -11.54
N ASP A 337 13.85 5.18 -12.15
CA ASP A 337 14.91 5.89 -11.43
C ASP A 337 14.38 7.15 -10.72
N SER A 338 13.27 7.73 -11.20
CA SER A 338 12.60 8.86 -10.57
C SER A 338 11.73 8.47 -9.36
N ILE A 339 11.57 7.17 -9.12
CA ILE A 339 10.71 6.58 -8.09
C ILE A 339 11.52 5.86 -7.03
N TYR A 340 12.29 4.81 -7.42
CA TYR A 340 12.99 3.96 -6.45
C TYR A 340 14.14 4.71 -5.77
N GLY A 341 14.22 4.58 -4.44
CA GLY A 341 15.23 5.24 -3.63
C GLY A 341 15.14 6.76 -3.60
N CYS A 342 14.12 7.35 -4.23
CA CYS A 342 13.93 8.78 -4.23
C CYS A 342 13.32 9.30 -2.93
N VAL A 343 13.68 10.52 -2.60
CA VAL A 343 13.23 11.29 -1.45
C VAL A 343 12.66 12.64 -1.90
N PRO A 344 11.97 13.41 -1.05
CA PRO A 344 11.60 14.79 -1.36
C PRO A 344 12.81 15.64 -1.76
N ALA A 345 12.60 16.53 -2.73
CA ALA A 345 13.60 17.53 -3.11
C ALA A 345 13.54 18.70 -2.12
N GLU A 346 14.27 18.58 -1.00
CA GLU A 346 14.32 19.62 0.02
C GLU A 346 14.83 20.95 -0.57
N ASN A 347 14.25 22.06 -0.10
CA ASN A 347 14.57 23.43 -0.51
C ASN A 347 14.26 23.76 -1.99
N ILE A 348 13.65 22.87 -2.75
CA ILE A 348 13.14 23.14 -4.08
C ILE A 348 11.62 23.29 -4.02
N PRO A 349 11.06 24.44 -4.43
CA PRO A 349 9.63 24.63 -4.40
C PRO A 349 8.92 23.69 -5.39
N LYS A 350 7.73 23.22 -5.01
CA LYS A 350 6.88 22.47 -5.92
C LYS A 350 6.58 23.30 -7.17
N PRO A 351 6.91 22.81 -8.38
CA PRO A 351 6.56 23.52 -9.60
C PRO A 351 5.05 23.40 -9.91
N ASP A 352 4.50 24.39 -10.58
CA ASP A 352 3.08 24.36 -11.01
C ASP A 352 2.81 23.27 -12.05
N TYR A 353 3.80 22.97 -12.89
CA TYR A 353 3.71 21.99 -13.96
C TYR A 353 3.88 20.53 -13.50
N GLY A 354 4.19 20.26 -12.22
CA GLY A 354 4.41 18.86 -11.82
C GLY A 354 4.92 18.62 -10.41
N ARG A 355 5.94 17.73 -10.30
CA ARG A 355 6.58 17.35 -9.04
C ARG A 355 8.09 17.19 -9.24
N ILE A 356 8.83 17.13 -8.13
CA ILE A 356 10.27 16.85 -8.14
C ILE A 356 10.57 15.80 -7.09
N THR A 357 11.30 14.76 -7.49
CA THR A 357 11.89 13.75 -6.61
C THR A 357 13.41 13.81 -6.69
N ARG A 358 14.14 13.22 -5.73
CA ARG A 358 15.59 13.32 -5.65
C ARG A 358 16.22 12.00 -5.21
N ASN A 359 17.34 11.64 -5.84
CA ASN A 359 18.21 10.56 -5.39
C ASN A 359 19.69 11.03 -5.48
N GLY A 360 20.32 11.26 -4.32
CA GLY A 360 21.67 11.83 -4.25
C GLY A 360 21.74 13.23 -4.87
N ASN A 361 22.61 13.40 -5.89
CA ASN A 361 22.78 14.66 -6.65
C ASN A 361 21.89 14.75 -7.89
N LYS A 362 21.02 13.74 -8.14
CA LYS A 362 20.08 13.70 -9.25
C LYS A 362 18.70 14.11 -8.79
N TYR A 363 18.12 15.02 -9.51
CA TYR A 363 16.75 15.49 -9.33
C TYR A 363 15.93 15.08 -10.54
N TYR A 364 14.75 14.52 -10.30
CA TYR A 364 13.84 14.10 -11.34
C TYR A 364 12.64 15.02 -11.37
N VAL A 365 12.51 15.75 -12.47
CA VAL A 365 11.47 16.76 -12.70
C VAL A 365 10.35 16.08 -13.49
N HIS A 366 9.25 15.77 -12.82
CA HIS A 366 8.03 15.21 -13.38
C HIS A 366 7.19 16.31 -13.99
N ILE A 367 6.97 16.27 -15.29
CA ILE A 367 6.24 17.30 -16.04
C ILE A 367 4.90 16.72 -16.47
N TYR A 368 3.84 17.21 -15.84
CA TYR A 368 2.45 16.79 -16.09
C TYR A 368 1.73 17.66 -17.12
N GLU A 369 2.24 18.86 -17.32
CA GLU A 369 1.68 19.87 -18.21
C GLU A 369 2.82 20.70 -18.83
N ASN A 370 2.77 20.91 -20.15
CA ASN A 370 3.79 21.70 -20.84
C ASN A 370 3.63 23.19 -20.49
N THR A 371 4.73 23.91 -20.50
CA THR A 371 4.75 25.38 -20.30
C THR A 371 4.65 26.11 -21.64
N LEU A 372 4.25 27.39 -21.58
CA LEU A 372 4.37 28.27 -22.74
C LEU A 372 5.78 28.84 -22.77
N GLY A 373 6.61 28.36 -23.66
CA GLY A 373 8.02 28.67 -23.74
C GLY A 373 8.90 27.79 -22.86
N PRO A 374 10.16 28.12 -22.64
CA PRO A 374 11.11 27.30 -21.89
C PRO A 374 10.65 27.01 -20.45
N LEU A 375 10.89 25.78 -19.98
CA LEU A 375 10.50 25.31 -18.65
C LEU A 375 11.42 25.90 -17.57
N PRO A 376 10.91 26.62 -16.56
CA PRO A 376 11.72 27.18 -15.48
C PRO A 376 12.06 26.09 -14.44
N LEU A 377 13.34 25.96 -14.07
CA LEU A 377 13.82 25.14 -12.97
C LEU A 377 13.95 25.99 -11.71
N LEU A 378 12.81 26.25 -11.05
CA LEU A 378 12.76 27.09 -9.85
C LEU A 378 13.45 26.41 -8.67
N GLY A 379 14.30 27.15 -7.95
CA GLY A 379 15.01 26.67 -6.77
C GLY A 379 16.30 25.90 -7.07
N PHE A 380 16.60 25.62 -8.33
CA PHE A 380 17.89 25.06 -8.72
C PHE A 380 18.97 26.14 -8.81
N ASP A 381 20.16 25.86 -8.29
CA ASP A 381 21.33 26.67 -8.52
C ASP A 381 21.83 26.40 -9.95
N LYS A 382 21.56 27.35 -10.87
CA LYS A 382 21.86 27.19 -12.29
C LYS A 382 23.33 26.92 -12.59
N ASP A 383 24.23 27.46 -11.75
CA ASP A 383 25.67 27.34 -11.93
C ASP A 383 26.21 25.97 -11.50
N LYS A 384 25.37 25.20 -10.81
CA LYS A 384 25.64 23.82 -10.39
C LYS A 384 24.95 22.77 -11.27
N ILE A 385 24.14 23.13 -12.24
CA ILE A 385 23.54 22.17 -13.16
C ILE A 385 24.62 21.63 -14.09
N VAL A 386 24.94 20.35 -13.95
CA VAL A 386 25.93 19.66 -14.78
C VAL A 386 25.30 19.24 -16.10
N LYS A 387 24.10 18.67 -16.03
CA LYS A 387 23.39 18.12 -17.18
C LYS A 387 21.89 18.02 -16.93
N VAL A 388 21.13 18.20 -18.02
CA VAL A 388 19.70 17.88 -18.07
C VAL A 388 19.44 16.89 -19.21
N ARG A 389 18.73 15.82 -18.93
CA ARG A 389 18.35 14.82 -19.96
C ARG A 389 16.93 14.30 -19.74
N ALA A 390 16.28 13.86 -20.81
CA ALA A 390 15.06 13.09 -20.71
C ALA A 390 15.37 11.71 -20.11
N LEU A 391 14.53 11.24 -19.21
CA LEU A 391 14.79 9.97 -18.54
C LEU A 391 14.42 8.76 -19.41
N ASP A 392 13.41 8.90 -20.25
CA ASP A 392 12.84 7.83 -21.08
C ASP A 392 13.75 7.30 -22.18
N ASP A 393 14.58 8.16 -22.79
CA ASP A 393 15.50 7.79 -23.89
C ASP A 393 16.94 8.31 -23.71
N GLY A 394 17.17 9.13 -22.68
CA GLY A 394 18.48 9.65 -22.30
C GLY A 394 18.99 10.81 -23.16
N HIS A 395 18.19 11.37 -24.08
CA HIS A 395 18.63 12.52 -24.86
C HIS A 395 18.86 13.76 -24.00
N GLU A 396 19.84 14.56 -24.37
CA GLU A 396 20.19 15.78 -23.64
C GLU A 396 19.21 16.91 -23.98
N VAL A 397 18.65 17.53 -22.92
CA VAL A 397 17.73 18.65 -23.04
C VAL A 397 18.51 19.95 -22.80
N PRO A 398 18.56 20.87 -23.78
CA PRO A 398 19.43 22.03 -23.70
C PRO A 398 18.89 23.06 -22.69
N ILE A 399 19.83 23.75 -22.03
CA ILE A 399 19.52 24.97 -21.29
C ILE A 399 19.18 26.04 -22.33
N SER A 400 18.05 26.71 -22.15
CA SER A 400 17.58 27.76 -23.03
C SER A 400 18.41 29.04 -22.87
N ASN A 401 18.72 29.69 -23.97
CA ASN A 401 19.35 31.03 -24.04
C ASN A 401 18.36 32.11 -24.45
N ALA A 402 17.10 31.98 -24.15
CA ALA A 402 16.07 32.90 -24.53
C ALA A 402 16.21 34.28 -23.82
N TRP A 403 15.59 35.30 -24.39
CA TRP A 403 15.67 36.72 -23.91
C TRP A 403 15.30 36.91 -22.44
N MET A 404 14.45 36.03 -21.87
CA MET A 404 14.02 36.15 -20.47
C MET A 404 15.15 35.96 -19.45
N HIS A 405 16.31 35.44 -19.82
CA HIS A 405 17.46 35.32 -18.91
C HIS A 405 17.96 36.67 -18.39
N SER A 406 17.74 37.76 -19.15
CA SER A 406 18.07 39.11 -18.68
C SER A 406 17.19 39.58 -17.52
N ASP A 407 15.94 39.12 -17.49
CA ASP A 407 14.96 39.47 -16.46
C ASP A 407 14.93 38.52 -15.27
N TYR A 408 15.38 37.27 -15.49
CA TYR A 408 15.43 36.19 -14.47
C TYR A 408 16.83 35.53 -14.41
N PRO A 409 17.87 36.30 -14.04
CA PRO A 409 19.26 35.88 -14.17
C PRO A 409 19.62 34.67 -13.28
N ASP A 410 18.85 34.39 -12.22
CA ASP A 410 19.10 33.34 -11.28
C ASP A 410 18.31 32.02 -11.57
N ILE A 411 17.48 32.03 -12.63
CA ILE A 411 16.66 30.89 -13.00
C ILE A 411 17.24 30.21 -14.23
N ALA A 412 17.46 28.87 -14.14
CA ALA A 412 17.71 28.05 -15.32
C ALA A 412 16.40 27.75 -16.03
N PHE A 413 16.43 27.86 -17.35
CA PHE A 413 15.30 27.43 -18.20
C PHE A 413 15.76 26.32 -19.13
N VAL A 414 14.96 25.28 -19.31
CA VAL A 414 15.24 24.22 -20.28
C VAL A 414 14.31 24.31 -21.48
N ASP A 415 14.83 23.98 -22.66
CA ASP A 415 14.10 24.03 -23.90
C ASP A 415 13.61 22.61 -24.27
N LEU A 416 12.30 22.38 -24.15
CA LEU A 416 11.65 21.11 -24.48
C LEU A 416 11.41 20.94 -26.01
N GLY A 417 11.85 21.89 -26.82
CA GLY A 417 11.65 21.88 -28.25
C GLY A 417 10.36 22.59 -28.71
N PRO A 418 10.09 22.60 -30.01
CA PRO A 418 8.99 23.36 -30.60
C PRO A 418 7.62 22.67 -30.53
N ASP A 419 7.57 21.39 -30.13
CA ASP A 419 6.30 20.66 -30.04
C ASP A 419 5.54 21.08 -28.77
N PRO A 420 4.28 21.54 -28.89
CA PRO A 420 3.48 21.91 -27.72
C PRO A 420 3.02 20.69 -26.93
N VAL A 421 3.12 19.48 -27.47
CA VAL A 421 2.76 18.22 -26.81
C VAL A 421 4.02 17.59 -26.23
N LEU A 422 3.96 17.23 -24.96
CA LEU A 422 5.06 16.50 -24.30
C LEU A 422 5.29 15.15 -24.97
N PRO A 423 6.55 14.66 -25.07
CA PRO A 423 6.86 13.33 -25.59
C PRO A 423 6.13 12.21 -24.85
N ASP A 424 6.00 12.31 -23.55
CA ASP A 424 5.07 11.51 -22.74
C ASP A 424 3.97 12.44 -22.19
N PRO A 425 2.70 12.26 -22.65
CA PRO A 425 1.60 13.13 -22.21
C PRO A 425 1.10 12.81 -20.79
N VAL A 426 1.57 11.68 -20.19
CA VAL A 426 1.20 11.29 -18.83
C VAL A 426 2.11 11.97 -17.83
N ASP A 427 3.41 11.73 -17.94
CA ASP A 427 4.42 12.24 -17.02
C ASP A 427 5.79 12.16 -17.73
N TYR A 428 6.20 13.28 -18.32
CA TYR A 428 7.51 13.40 -18.96
C TYR A 428 8.56 13.77 -17.91
N VAL A 429 9.57 12.92 -17.74
CA VAL A 429 10.54 13.08 -16.65
C VAL A 429 11.88 13.53 -17.18
N LEU A 430 12.40 14.63 -16.60
CA LEU A 430 13.78 15.07 -16.82
C LEU A 430 14.65 14.71 -15.61
N GLU A 431 15.82 14.16 -15.87
CA GLU A 431 16.90 14.04 -14.88
C GLU A 431 17.75 15.34 -14.94
N VAL A 432 17.87 16.01 -13.80
CA VAL A 432 18.76 17.17 -13.60
C VAL A 432 19.88 16.73 -12.68
N GLU A 433 21.10 16.61 -13.20
CA GLU A 433 22.29 16.27 -12.44
C GLU A 433 22.94 17.55 -11.92
N MET A 434 23.18 17.60 -10.61
CA MET A 434 23.80 18.75 -9.94
C MET A 434 25.25 18.46 -9.59
N ALA A 435 26.12 19.46 -9.62
CA ALA A 435 27.46 19.36 -9.05
C ALA A 435 27.39 19.16 -7.53
N GLU A 436 28.31 18.39 -6.98
CA GLU A 436 28.44 18.13 -5.53
C GLU A 436 28.78 19.39 -4.73
#